data_002dd079cf7879d29ff002ae1b5642ec
#
_entry.id   002dd079cf7879d29ff002ae1b5642ec
#
_cell.length_a   1.000
_cell.length_b   1.000
_cell.length_c   1.000
_cell.angle_alpha   90.00
_cell.angle_beta   90.00
_cell.angle_gamma   90.00
#
_symmetry.space_group_name_H-M   'P 1'
#
loop_
_entity.id
_entity.type
_entity.pdbx_description
1 polymer ?
#
loop_
_entity_poly.entity_id
_entity_poly.type
_entity_poly.pdbx_seq_one_letter_code
_entity_poly.pdbx_strand_id
1 'polypeptide(L)'
;PPEEKARLAVTAPYNLDAWDGYFAEREILYGTLAKLKKKVVVLAGDTHNAWASDLSSKDGVLVGVELATSSVSSPGLEKYLSIPMQQLQAFEFAFTSLIEELNYCNLNQRGYLKVHFTAEQVQADWIFVDTIKNKEYIVDETRSHQVILDPTLLPISSLKQKQTA
;
A
#
# COMPACT_ATOMS: atom_id res chain seq x y z
N PRO A 1 -10.19 -26.50 -15.45
CA PRO A 1 -9.21 -27.05 -16.38
C PRO A 1 -7.88 -26.30 -16.30
N PRO A 2 -6.71 -26.90 -16.62
CA PRO A 2 -5.41 -26.25 -16.60
C PRO A 2 -5.35 -24.97 -17.45
N GLU A 3 -6.08 -24.96 -18.56
CA GLU A 3 -6.19 -23.81 -19.47
C GLU A 3 -6.92 -22.61 -18.84
N GLU A 4 -7.89 -22.84 -17.98
CA GLU A 4 -8.61 -21.78 -17.25
C GLU A 4 -7.74 -21.17 -16.14
N LYS A 5 -6.95 -21.99 -15.44
CA LYS A 5 -5.94 -21.51 -14.49
C LYS A 5 -4.85 -20.69 -15.18
N ALA A 6 -4.42 -21.08 -16.38
CA ALA A 6 -3.44 -20.33 -17.16
C ALA A 6 -4.00 -18.98 -17.65
N ARG A 7 -5.30 -18.88 -17.96
CA ARG A 7 -5.97 -17.63 -18.33
C ARG A 7 -6.13 -16.67 -17.15
N LEU A 8 -6.35 -17.20 -15.94
CA LEU A 8 -6.45 -16.41 -14.71
C LEU A 8 -5.09 -15.91 -14.21
N ALA A 9 -3.99 -16.49 -14.70
CA ALA A 9 -2.64 -16.06 -14.38
C ALA A 9 -2.12 -14.91 -15.29
N VAL A 10 -2.92 -14.43 -16.25
CA VAL A 10 -2.58 -13.27 -17.06
C VAL A 10 -2.92 -12.01 -16.26
N THR A 11 -1.92 -11.43 -15.61
CA THR A 11 -1.99 -10.11 -15.00
C THR A 11 -1.89 -9.04 -16.08
N ALA A 12 -2.94 -8.25 -16.25
CA ALA A 12 -2.87 -7.03 -17.06
C ALA A 12 -2.49 -5.86 -16.14
N PRO A 13 -1.53 -5.00 -16.53
CA PRO A 13 -1.20 -3.84 -15.73
C PRO A 13 -2.41 -2.88 -15.68
N TYR A 14 -2.79 -2.47 -14.47
CA TYR A 14 -3.87 -1.51 -14.27
C TYR A 14 -3.46 -0.10 -14.72
N ASN A 15 -2.24 0.28 -14.40
CA ASN A 15 -1.67 1.58 -14.75
C ASN A 15 -0.33 1.38 -15.46
N LEU A 16 -0.27 1.73 -16.74
CA LEU A 16 0.95 1.60 -17.55
C LEU A 16 2.05 2.61 -17.17
N ASP A 17 1.69 3.64 -16.40
CA ASP A 17 2.62 4.67 -15.92
C ASP A 17 3.16 4.34 -14.50
N ALA A 18 2.71 3.24 -13.92
CA ALA A 18 3.24 2.69 -12.69
C ALA A 18 4.23 1.53 -12.98
N TRP A 19 4.86 1.00 -11.95
CA TRP A 19 5.78 -0.15 -12.05
C TRP A 19 5.14 -1.39 -12.69
N ASP A 20 3.82 -1.53 -12.65
CA ASP A 20 3.11 -2.59 -13.36
C ASP A 20 3.21 -2.51 -14.87
N GLY A 21 3.38 -1.30 -15.41
CA GLY A 21 3.68 -1.07 -16.83
C GLY A 21 5.13 -1.37 -17.20
N TYR A 22 6.03 -1.45 -16.24
CA TYR A 22 7.48 -1.65 -16.42
C TYR A 22 7.97 -2.92 -15.72
N PHE A 23 7.23 -4.00 -15.88
CA PHE A 23 7.47 -5.25 -15.16
C PHE A 23 8.92 -5.75 -15.27
N ALA A 24 9.52 -5.71 -16.45
CA ALA A 24 10.90 -6.17 -16.63
C ALA A 24 11.91 -5.34 -15.81
N GLU A 25 11.77 -4.02 -15.81
CA GLU A 25 12.62 -3.11 -15.05
C GLU A 25 12.37 -3.26 -13.54
N ARG A 26 11.11 -3.46 -13.13
CA ARG A 26 10.77 -3.75 -11.73
C ARG A 26 11.49 -4.99 -11.23
N GLU A 27 11.52 -6.07 -11.99
CA GLU A 27 12.21 -7.30 -11.63
C GLU A 27 13.74 -7.13 -11.57
N ILE A 28 14.33 -6.32 -12.45
CA ILE A 28 15.75 -5.95 -12.39
C ILE A 28 16.05 -5.18 -11.10
N LEU A 29 15.21 -4.22 -10.74
CA LEU A 29 15.31 -3.47 -9.49
C LEU A 29 15.21 -4.41 -8.29
N TYR A 30 14.19 -5.27 -8.24
CA TYR A 30 13.98 -6.23 -7.16
C TYR A 30 15.16 -7.21 -7.01
N GLY A 31 15.69 -7.71 -8.13
CA GLY A 31 16.89 -8.55 -8.11
C GLY A 31 18.13 -7.82 -7.58
N THR A 32 18.22 -6.51 -7.79
CA THR A 32 19.29 -5.67 -7.23
C THR A 32 19.10 -5.47 -5.72
N LEU A 33 17.89 -5.12 -5.30
CA LEU A 33 17.56 -4.94 -3.89
C LEU A 33 17.79 -6.22 -3.07
N ALA A 34 17.41 -7.36 -3.59
CA ALA A 34 17.64 -8.66 -2.94
C ALA A 34 19.14 -8.93 -2.69
N LYS A 35 20.02 -8.55 -3.62
CA LYS A 35 21.49 -8.72 -3.49
C LYS A 35 22.09 -7.83 -2.42
N LEU A 36 21.48 -6.71 -2.09
CA LEU A 36 21.98 -5.78 -1.07
C LEU A 36 21.94 -6.37 0.34
N LYS A 37 21.08 -7.38 0.58
CA LYS A 37 20.85 -7.98 1.91
C LYS A 37 20.53 -6.93 2.98
N LYS A 38 19.83 -5.87 2.58
CA LYS A 38 19.36 -4.78 3.43
C LYS A 38 17.85 -4.81 3.55
N LYS A 39 17.33 -4.24 4.62
CA LYS A 39 15.91 -3.96 4.75
C LYS A 39 15.58 -2.75 3.89
N VAL A 40 14.62 -2.88 3.01
CA VAL A 40 14.23 -1.85 2.05
C VAL A 40 12.84 -1.33 2.39
N VAL A 41 12.73 -0.04 2.52
CA VAL A 41 11.45 0.67 2.64
C VAL A 41 11.37 1.66 1.48
N VAL A 42 10.37 1.48 0.63
CA VAL A 42 10.06 2.39 -0.46
C VAL A 42 9.00 3.37 0.03
N LEU A 43 9.24 4.66 -0.15
CA LEU A 43 8.26 5.70 0.11
C LEU A 43 7.71 6.20 -1.22
N ALA A 44 6.39 6.16 -1.37
CA ALA A 44 5.70 6.48 -2.61
C ALA A 44 4.59 7.52 -2.41
N GLY A 45 4.17 8.12 -3.51
CA GLY A 45 3.07 9.09 -3.58
C GLY A 45 2.30 8.92 -4.88
N ASP A 46 1.88 10.04 -5.47
CA ASP A 46 1.23 10.16 -6.78
C ASP A 46 -0.19 9.58 -6.87
N THR A 47 -0.42 8.38 -6.38
CA THR A 47 -1.73 7.68 -6.51
C THR A 47 -2.87 8.33 -5.73
N HIS A 48 -2.58 9.34 -4.91
CA HIS A 48 -3.52 10.07 -4.06
C HIS A 48 -4.20 9.25 -2.97
N ASN A 49 -3.83 8.00 -2.82
CA ASN A 49 -4.35 7.07 -1.82
C ASN A 49 -3.25 6.58 -0.90
N ALA A 50 -3.62 6.15 0.29
CA ALA A 50 -2.68 5.52 1.20
C ALA A 50 -2.62 4.02 0.94
N TRP A 51 -1.40 3.48 0.86
CA TRP A 51 -1.16 2.06 0.66
C TRP A 51 -0.01 1.57 1.53
N ALA A 52 -0.09 0.32 1.97
CA ALA A 52 1.04 -0.41 2.54
C ALA A 52 1.11 -1.80 1.94
N SER A 53 2.22 -2.10 1.28
CA SER A 53 2.41 -3.34 0.53
C SER A 53 3.74 -4.00 0.86
N ASP A 54 3.74 -5.33 0.82
CA ASP A 54 4.97 -6.09 0.70
C ASP A 54 5.46 -6.03 -0.76
N LEU A 55 6.76 -5.99 -0.96
CA LEU A 55 7.36 -6.00 -2.29
C LEU A 55 8.01 -7.36 -2.52
N SER A 56 7.37 -8.16 -3.36
CA SER A 56 7.85 -9.50 -3.72
C SER A 56 8.19 -9.59 -5.20
N SER A 57 9.32 -10.24 -5.51
CA SER A 57 9.66 -10.55 -6.89
C SER A 57 8.69 -11.59 -7.47
N LYS A 58 8.70 -11.77 -8.79
CA LYS A 58 7.91 -12.81 -9.47
C LYS A 58 8.18 -14.24 -8.94
N ASP A 59 9.33 -14.46 -8.33
CA ASP A 59 9.71 -15.75 -7.75
C ASP A 59 9.33 -15.85 -6.26
N GLY A 60 8.55 -14.87 -5.74
CA GLY A 60 8.08 -14.84 -4.36
C GLY A 60 9.13 -14.41 -3.33
N VAL A 61 10.25 -13.85 -3.77
CA VAL A 61 11.28 -13.34 -2.85
C VAL A 61 10.87 -11.96 -2.34
N LEU A 62 10.64 -11.84 -1.04
CA LEU A 62 10.40 -10.56 -0.39
C LEU A 62 11.66 -9.69 -0.45
N VAL A 63 11.54 -8.51 -1.05
CA VAL A 63 12.66 -7.58 -1.22
C VAL A 63 12.53 -6.33 -0.35
N GLY A 64 11.34 -6.02 0.13
CA GLY A 64 11.08 -4.86 0.96
C GLY A 64 9.61 -4.61 1.21
N VAL A 65 9.30 -3.39 1.61
CA VAL A 65 7.94 -2.90 1.79
C VAL A 65 7.78 -1.55 1.10
N GLU A 66 6.56 -1.25 0.66
CA GLU A 66 6.19 0.07 0.17
C GLU A 66 5.17 0.72 1.10
N LEU A 67 5.37 2.00 1.38
CA LEU A 67 4.50 2.84 2.18
C LEU A 67 4.16 4.07 1.34
N ALA A 68 2.94 4.12 0.82
CA ALA A 68 2.49 5.22 -0.01
C ALA A 68 1.60 6.18 0.77
N THR A 69 1.84 7.48 0.57
CA THR A 69 1.06 8.54 1.21
C THR A 69 -0.21 8.85 0.42
N SER A 70 -1.24 9.25 1.15
CA SER A 70 -2.40 9.88 0.52
C SER A 70 -2.05 11.28 0.01
N SER A 71 -2.93 11.85 -0.80
CA SER A 71 -2.85 13.24 -1.21
C SER A 71 -3.22 14.18 -0.06
N VAL A 72 -2.67 15.40 -0.08
CA VAL A 72 -3.06 16.49 0.81
C VAL A 72 -4.42 17.08 0.39
N SER A 73 -4.70 17.18 -0.92
CA SER A 73 -5.91 17.84 -1.41
C SER A 73 -6.55 17.22 -2.65
N SER A 74 -5.79 16.47 -3.46
CA SER A 74 -6.31 15.88 -4.70
C SER A 74 -7.28 14.73 -4.43
N PRO A 75 -8.27 14.50 -5.32
CA PRO A 75 -9.16 13.36 -5.19
C PRO A 75 -8.42 12.04 -5.33
N GLY A 76 -8.88 11.03 -4.65
CA GLY A 76 -8.36 9.68 -4.73
C GLY A 76 -9.23 8.77 -5.60
N LEU A 77 -8.98 7.48 -5.47
CA LEU A 77 -9.61 6.43 -6.28
C LEU A 77 -11.14 6.40 -6.10
N GLU A 78 -11.64 6.84 -4.95
CA GLU A 78 -13.07 6.96 -4.66
C GLU A 78 -13.82 7.82 -5.70
N LYS A 79 -13.15 8.84 -6.23
CA LYS A 79 -13.72 9.71 -7.27
C LYS A 79 -13.62 9.09 -8.65
N TYR A 80 -12.48 8.51 -8.98
CA TYR A 80 -12.26 7.89 -10.29
C TYR A 80 -13.17 6.69 -10.52
N LEU A 81 -13.41 5.89 -9.49
CA LEU A 81 -14.29 4.72 -9.54
C LEU A 81 -15.73 5.04 -9.13
N SER A 82 -16.04 6.30 -8.77
CA SER A 82 -17.37 6.71 -8.29
C SER A 82 -17.88 5.84 -7.14
N ILE A 83 -17.00 5.49 -6.19
CA ILE A 83 -17.36 4.62 -5.06
C ILE A 83 -18.24 5.38 -4.08
N PRO A 84 -19.44 4.88 -3.76
CA PRO A 84 -20.28 5.47 -2.72
C PRO A 84 -19.57 5.43 -1.36
N MET A 85 -19.68 6.51 -0.57
CA MET A 85 -19.01 6.62 0.73
C MET A 85 -19.33 5.45 1.67
N GLN A 86 -20.55 4.93 1.63
CA GLN A 86 -21.00 3.79 2.46
C GLN A 86 -20.34 2.47 2.06
N GLN A 87 -19.76 2.39 0.87
CA GLN A 87 -19.15 1.18 0.33
C GLN A 87 -17.60 1.22 0.41
N LEU A 88 -17.00 2.34 0.78
CA LEU A 88 -15.54 2.51 0.77
C LEU A 88 -14.82 1.43 1.58
N GLN A 89 -15.24 1.17 2.80
CA GLN A 89 -14.60 0.14 3.63
C GLN A 89 -14.72 -1.26 3.03
N ALA A 90 -15.83 -1.56 2.37
CA ALA A 90 -16.00 -2.85 1.68
C ALA A 90 -15.05 -2.96 0.48
N PHE A 91 -14.83 -1.87 -0.26
CA PHE A 91 -13.85 -1.83 -1.34
C PHE A 91 -12.42 -1.94 -0.80
N GLU A 92 -12.06 -1.22 0.26
CA GLU A 92 -10.74 -1.32 0.92
C GLU A 92 -10.47 -2.76 1.38
N PHE A 93 -11.46 -3.39 2.00
CA PHE A 93 -11.38 -4.80 2.40
C PHE A 93 -11.23 -5.73 1.18
N ALA A 94 -11.98 -5.50 0.11
CA ALA A 94 -11.87 -6.29 -1.11
C ALA A 94 -10.47 -6.17 -1.73
N PHE A 95 -9.91 -4.96 -1.84
CA PHE A 95 -8.56 -4.76 -2.36
C PHE A 95 -7.52 -5.50 -1.53
N THR A 96 -7.54 -5.35 -0.20
CA THR A 96 -6.58 -6.02 0.69
C THR A 96 -6.78 -7.54 0.76
N SER A 97 -7.94 -8.05 0.36
CA SER A 97 -8.24 -9.49 0.30
C SER A 97 -7.85 -10.12 -1.04
N LEU A 98 -7.94 -9.36 -2.14
CA LEU A 98 -7.70 -9.85 -3.49
C LEU A 98 -6.26 -9.67 -3.93
N ILE A 99 -5.58 -8.64 -3.42
CA ILE A 99 -4.18 -8.33 -3.75
C ILE A 99 -3.31 -8.86 -2.60
N GLU A 100 -2.55 -9.90 -2.89
CA GLU A 100 -1.78 -10.65 -1.89
C GLU A 100 -0.78 -9.76 -1.15
N GLU A 101 -0.07 -8.91 -1.88
CA GLU A 101 0.95 -8.03 -1.34
C GLU A 101 0.39 -6.81 -0.60
N LEU A 102 -0.87 -6.44 -0.85
CA LEU A 102 -1.50 -5.26 -0.25
C LEU A 102 -2.02 -5.56 1.16
N ASN A 103 -1.47 -4.88 2.14
CA ASN A 103 -1.77 -5.09 3.56
C ASN A 103 -2.71 -4.03 4.15
N TYR A 104 -2.66 -2.82 3.60
CA TYR A 104 -3.49 -1.71 4.02
C TYR A 104 -3.77 -0.77 2.86
N CYS A 105 -4.97 -0.21 2.82
CA CYS A 105 -5.30 0.92 1.95
C CYS A 105 -6.34 1.84 2.59
N ASN A 106 -6.28 3.12 2.18
CA ASN A 106 -7.32 4.10 2.41
C ASN A 106 -7.57 4.85 1.10
N LEU A 107 -8.79 4.72 0.57
CA LEU A 107 -9.11 5.14 -0.78
C LEU A 107 -9.64 6.57 -0.89
N ASN A 108 -9.98 7.22 0.22
CA ASN A 108 -10.74 8.47 0.15
C ASN A 108 -10.24 9.61 1.03
N GLN A 109 -9.46 9.33 2.06
CA GLN A 109 -9.10 10.39 3.00
C GLN A 109 -7.86 11.15 2.56
N ARG A 110 -7.78 12.39 2.99
CA ARG A 110 -6.66 13.29 2.77
C ARG A 110 -5.85 13.41 4.03
N GLY A 111 -4.55 13.56 3.86
CA GLY A 111 -3.65 13.61 4.98
C GLY A 111 -2.19 13.46 4.55
N TYR A 112 -1.40 12.84 5.40
CA TYR A 112 0.02 12.63 5.13
C TYR A 112 0.53 11.35 5.81
N LEU A 113 1.64 10.88 5.33
CA LEU A 113 2.41 9.80 5.92
C LEU A 113 3.61 10.39 6.68
N LYS A 114 3.72 10.05 7.96
CA LYS A 114 4.88 10.34 8.80
C LYS A 114 5.64 9.05 9.02
N VAL A 115 6.92 9.04 8.66
CA VAL A 115 7.77 7.86 8.87
C VAL A 115 8.93 8.21 9.80
N HIS A 116 9.10 7.39 10.82
CA HIS A 116 10.18 7.52 11.79
C HIS A 116 11.08 6.28 11.71
N PHE A 117 12.34 6.50 11.40
CA PHE A 117 13.37 5.47 11.34
C PHE A 117 14.24 5.52 12.58
N THR A 118 14.42 4.36 13.21
CA THR A 118 15.42 4.14 14.26
C THR A 118 16.34 2.98 13.85
N ALA A 119 17.31 2.66 14.69
CA ALA A 119 18.15 1.48 14.47
C ALA A 119 17.37 0.17 14.64
N GLU A 120 16.29 0.20 15.44
CA GLU A 120 15.52 -0.96 15.86
C GLU A 120 14.23 -1.16 15.07
N GLN A 121 13.64 -0.06 14.57
CA GLN A 121 12.31 -0.14 13.91
C GLN A 121 12.08 1.01 12.92
N VAL A 122 11.11 0.79 12.06
CA VAL A 122 10.48 1.83 11.25
C VAL A 122 9.03 1.95 11.66
N GLN A 123 8.61 3.15 12.09
CA GLN A 123 7.22 3.46 12.39
C GLN A 123 6.63 4.32 11.27
N ALA A 124 5.51 3.92 10.74
CA ALA A 124 4.77 4.64 9.72
C ALA A 124 3.36 4.98 10.24
N ASP A 125 3.04 6.26 10.27
CA ASP A 125 1.76 6.79 10.72
C ASP A 125 1.07 7.49 9.55
N TRP A 126 -0.03 6.93 9.04
CA TRP A 126 -0.95 7.63 8.15
C TRP A 126 -1.91 8.46 9.00
N ILE A 127 -1.80 9.76 8.86
CA ILE A 127 -2.58 10.73 9.61
C ILE A 127 -3.55 11.41 8.66
N PHE A 128 -4.83 11.22 8.90
CA PHE A 128 -5.90 11.75 8.06
C PHE A 128 -6.65 12.88 8.74
N VAL A 129 -7.29 13.72 7.93
CA VAL A 129 -8.15 14.79 8.38
C VAL A 129 -9.60 14.54 7.95
N ASP A 130 -10.53 15.04 8.73
CA ASP A 130 -11.97 14.92 8.47
C ASP A 130 -12.41 15.68 7.23
N THR A 131 -11.78 16.81 6.97
CA THR A 131 -12.09 17.68 5.82
C THR A 131 -10.90 18.49 5.34
N ILE A 132 -10.86 18.75 4.04
CA ILE A 132 -9.94 19.71 3.40
C ILE A 132 -10.66 20.94 2.86
N LYS A 133 -11.97 21.05 3.09
CA LYS A 133 -12.80 22.14 2.55
C LYS A 133 -12.86 23.34 3.46
N ASN A 134 -12.47 23.19 4.70
CA ASN A 134 -12.44 24.23 5.72
C ASN A 134 -11.01 24.45 6.20
N LYS A 135 -10.72 25.66 6.73
CA LYS A 135 -9.44 25.95 7.37
C LYS A 135 -9.32 25.29 8.74
N GLU A 136 -10.45 25.08 9.39
CA GLU A 136 -10.56 24.34 10.64
C GLU A 136 -10.86 22.88 10.31
N TYR A 137 -10.02 21.97 10.79
CA TYR A 137 -10.13 20.55 10.60
C TYR A 137 -9.66 19.82 11.87
N ILE A 138 -10.05 18.59 12.00
CA ILE A 138 -9.56 17.70 13.06
C ILE A 138 -8.89 16.48 12.45
N VAL A 139 -7.96 15.89 13.20
CA VAL A 139 -7.38 14.58 12.83
C VAL A 139 -8.44 13.51 13.04
N ASP A 140 -8.66 12.71 12.01
CA ASP A 140 -9.57 11.55 12.10
C ASP A 140 -8.80 10.37 12.70
N GLU A 141 -8.81 10.27 14.03
CA GLU A 141 -8.13 9.20 14.75
C GLU A 141 -8.72 7.82 14.47
N THR A 142 -10.00 7.76 14.07
CA THR A 142 -10.69 6.48 13.80
C THR A 142 -10.22 5.83 12.51
N ARG A 143 -9.68 6.62 11.58
CA ARG A 143 -9.19 6.17 10.28
C ARG A 143 -7.68 6.28 10.14
N SER A 144 -7.03 7.04 11.02
CA SER A 144 -5.57 7.09 11.08
C SER A 144 -5.01 5.71 11.40
N HIS A 145 -3.93 5.34 10.74
CA HIS A 145 -3.39 3.98 10.78
C HIS A 145 -1.90 4.01 11.08
N GLN A 146 -1.44 3.08 11.90
CA GLN A 146 -0.04 2.94 12.24
C GLN A 146 0.47 1.55 11.92
N VAL A 147 1.65 1.48 11.34
CA VAL A 147 2.42 0.26 11.15
C VAL A 147 3.78 0.43 11.80
N ILE A 148 4.18 -0.55 12.60
CA ILE A 148 5.53 -0.65 13.14
C ILE A 148 6.21 -1.83 12.48
N LEU A 149 7.26 -1.57 11.72
CA LEU A 149 8.06 -2.55 11.05
C LEU A 149 9.27 -2.88 11.92
N ASP A 150 9.23 -4.05 12.55
CA ASP A 150 10.41 -4.65 13.13
C ASP A 150 11.26 -5.23 11.98
N PRO A 151 12.53 -4.85 11.85
CA PRO A 151 13.39 -5.38 10.79
C PRO A 151 13.54 -6.91 10.81
N THR A 152 13.22 -7.56 11.93
CA THR A 152 13.24 -9.02 12.06
C THR A 152 11.93 -9.68 11.65
N LEU A 153 10.82 -8.92 11.57
CA LEU A 153 9.46 -9.41 11.36
C LEU A 153 8.86 -9.05 9.98
N LEU A 154 9.65 -8.57 9.03
CA LEU A 154 9.15 -8.42 7.67
C LEU A 154 8.81 -9.80 7.09
N PRO A 155 7.66 -9.99 6.49
CA PRO A 155 6.77 -9.05 5.77
C PRO A 155 5.71 -8.36 6.63
N ILE A 156 5.13 -7.26 6.10
CA ILE A 156 3.98 -6.56 6.73
C ILE A 156 2.77 -7.50 6.86
N SER A 157 2.62 -8.42 5.93
CA SER A 157 1.55 -9.43 5.94
C SER A 157 1.49 -10.24 7.25
N SER A 158 2.59 -10.35 8.00
CA SER A 158 2.58 -10.94 9.33
C SER A 158 1.72 -10.16 10.34
N LEU A 159 1.41 -8.89 10.05
CA LEU A 159 0.59 -8.02 10.89
C LEU A 159 -0.92 -8.19 10.60
N LYS A 160 -1.31 -8.69 9.42
CA LYS A 160 -2.73 -8.99 9.09
C LYS A 160 -3.37 -9.95 10.10
N GLN A 161 -2.61 -10.89 10.63
CA GLN A 161 -3.11 -11.89 11.57
C GLN A 161 -3.48 -11.33 12.97
N LYS A 162 -3.04 -10.11 13.30
CA LYS A 162 -3.33 -9.46 14.59
C LYS A 162 -4.58 -8.58 14.58
N GLN A 163 -5.10 -8.22 13.40
CA GLN A 163 -6.27 -7.33 13.26
C GLN A 163 -7.60 -8.10 13.12
N THR A 164 -7.57 -9.40 12.96
CA THR A 164 -8.76 -10.27 12.81
C THR A 164 -9.14 -11.06 14.05
N ALA A 165 -8.54 -10.75 15.21
CA ALA A 165 -8.83 -11.42 16.48
C ALA A 165 -9.65 -10.55 17.42
#